data_3ac05dab661a8fa35881199e8fe3bdf9
#
_entry.id   3ac05dab661a8fa35881199e8fe3bdf9
#
_cell.length_a   1.000
_cell.length_b   1.000
_cell.length_c   1.000
_cell.angle_alpha   90.00
_cell.angle_beta   90.00
_cell.angle_gamma   90.00
#
_symmetry.space_group_name_H-M   'P 1'
#
loop_
_entity.id
_entity.type
_entity.pdbx_description
1 polymer ?
#
loop_
_entity_poly.entity_id
_entity_poly.type
_entity_poly.pdbx_seq_one_letter_code
_entity_poly.pdbx_strand_id
1 'polypeptide(L)'
;QAALARPRHRADKLEAFANQWAERGVRAWSEGWWSSPMDVGDMGGEIMNAPAGSVVMHQNVSIIQSVIASAIDFSGGRNKVVYTDQNFPTVMYVWEGQRARGAKIEVVPSDGVRVPTERLLEAIDEETAIVPISHVCYQTCFLQDAAAICARAREVGALVLLDTYQSLGTVPVDVQALGVDMICGGSVKWLCGGPGA
;
A
#
# COMPACT_ATOMS: atom_id res chain seq x y z
N GLN A 1 -13.43 -12.15 -5.72
CA GLN A 1 -12.58 -13.34 -5.96
C GLN A 1 -11.83 -13.28 -7.31
N ALA A 2 -11.33 -12.10 -7.67
CA ALA A 2 -10.55 -11.90 -8.90
C ALA A 2 -9.18 -12.63 -8.88
N ALA A 3 -8.74 -13.09 -7.73
CA ALA A 3 -7.45 -13.75 -7.51
C ALA A 3 -7.22 -15.07 -8.29
N LEU A 4 -8.15 -15.48 -9.14
CA LEU A 4 -8.09 -16.78 -9.82
C LEU A 4 -7.69 -16.70 -11.31
N ALA A 5 -7.51 -15.51 -11.86
CA ALA A 5 -6.98 -15.40 -13.22
C ALA A 5 -5.51 -15.89 -13.24
N ARG A 6 -5.22 -16.89 -14.07
CA ARG A 6 -3.88 -17.47 -14.20
C ARG A 6 -3.24 -16.97 -15.49
N PRO A 7 -2.23 -16.09 -15.44
CA PRO A 7 -1.47 -15.70 -16.62
C PRO A 7 -0.85 -16.94 -17.31
N ARG A 8 -0.98 -17.04 -18.62
CA ARG A 8 -0.52 -18.22 -19.41
C ARG A 8 0.97 -18.50 -19.25
N HIS A 9 1.79 -17.47 -19.06
CA HIS A 9 3.26 -17.59 -19.00
C HIS A 9 3.83 -17.70 -17.58
N ARG A 10 3.00 -17.92 -16.56
CA ARG A 10 3.47 -17.96 -15.17
C ARG A 10 4.36 -19.17 -14.89
N ALA A 11 4.00 -20.33 -15.45
CA ALA A 11 4.80 -21.54 -15.28
C ALA A 11 6.20 -21.37 -15.88
N ASP A 12 6.26 -20.80 -17.09
CA ASP A 12 7.53 -20.56 -17.79
C ASP A 12 8.48 -19.65 -16.99
N LYS A 13 7.94 -18.63 -16.33
CA LYS A 13 8.73 -17.71 -15.48
C LYS A 13 9.24 -18.38 -14.22
N LEU A 14 8.44 -19.23 -13.59
CA LEU A 14 8.87 -20.00 -12.41
C LEU A 14 9.95 -21.03 -12.79
N GLU A 15 9.79 -21.68 -13.94
CA GLU A 15 10.78 -22.61 -14.46
C GLU A 15 12.09 -21.90 -14.78
N ALA A 16 12.02 -20.75 -15.47
CA ALA A 16 13.20 -19.94 -15.78
C ALA A 16 13.95 -19.50 -14.50
N PHE A 17 13.22 -19.09 -13.48
CA PHE A 17 13.80 -18.75 -12.17
C PHE A 17 14.51 -19.96 -11.53
N ALA A 18 13.85 -21.13 -11.51
CA ALA A 18 14.42 -22.34 -10.94
C ALA A 18 15.68 -22.80 -11.68
N ASN A 19 15.68 -22.73 -13.01
CA ASN A 19 16.82 -23.08 -13.85
C ASN A 19 17.98 -22.10 -13.63
N GLN A 20 17.72 -20.80 -13.60
CA GLN A 20 18.75 -19.79 -13.31
C GLN A 20 19.37 -20.03 -11.93
N TRP A 21 18.54 -20.35 -10.93
CA TRP A 21 19.05 -20.71 -9.60
C TRP A 21 19.96 -21.94 -9.64
N ALA A 22 19.53 -23.01 -10.32
CA ALA A 22 20.29 -24.27 -10.41
C ALA A 22 21.62 -24.09 -11.13
N GLU A 23 21.65 -23.29 -12.21
CA GLU A 23 22.84 -23.12 -13.07
C GLU A 23 23.80 -22.06 -12.55
N ARG A 24 23.28 -20.96 -12.00
CA ARG A 24 24.05 -19.76 -11.64
C ARG A 24 24.27 -19.60 -10.15
N GLY A 25 23.40 -20.16 -9.29
CA GLY A 25 23.48 -20.03 -7.85
C GLY A 25 23.60 -18.56 -7.42
N VAL A 26 24.55 -18.24 -6.56
CA VAL A 26 24.76 -16.87 -6.04
C VAL A 26 25.08 -15.84 -7.15
N ARG A 27 25.59 -16.25 -8.32
CA ARG A 27 25.90 -15.33 -9.41
C ARG A 27 24.63 -14.71 -10.02
N ALA A 28 23.48 -15.38 -9.90
CA ALA A 28 22.20 -14.86 -10.38
C ALA A 28 21.85 -13.48 -9.78
N TRP A 29 22.35 -13.18 -8.58
CA TRP A 29 22.16 -11.87 -7.94
C TRP A 29 22.76 -10.73 -8.78
N SER A 30 23.98 -10.88 -9.25
CA SER A 30 24.64 -9.88 -10.12
C SER A 30 24.14 -9.91 -11.55
N GLU A 31 23.40 -10.95 -11.95
CA GLU A 31 22.87 -11.15 -13.30
C GLU A 31 21.39 -10.78 -13.44
N GLY A 32 20.88 -9.94 -12.53
CA GLY A 32 19.55 -9.34 -12.62
C GLY A 32 18.66 -9.49 -11.37
N TRP A 33 18.90 -10.46 -10.49
CA TRP A 33 18.02 -10.62 -9.32
C TRP A 33 18.09 -9.45 -8.34
N TRP A 34 19.28 -8.79 -8.27
CA TRP A 34 19.46 -7.64 -7.39
C TRP A 34 18.57 -6.46 -7.76
N SER A 35 18.41 -6.20 -9.06
CA SER A 35 17.56 -5.12 -9.57
C SER A 35 16.09 -5.52 -9.73
N SER A 36 15.80 -6.82 -9.80
CA SER A 36 14.48 -7.36 -10.15
C SER A 36 13.31 -6.75 -9.35
N PRO A 37 13.40 -6.50 -8.03
CA PRO A 37 12.31 -5.86 -7.29
C PRO A 37 12.01 -4.43 -7.77
N MET A 38 13.04 -3.70 -8.23
CA MET A 38 12.87 -2.35 -8.78
C MET A 38 12.35 -2.42 -10.21
N ASP A 39 12.92 -3.29 -11.04
CA ASP A 39 12.54 -3.44 -12.46
C ASP A 39 11.06 -3.83 -12.58
N VAL A 40 10.58 -4.77 -11.74
CA VAL A 40 9.17 -5.15 -11.68
C VAL A 40 8.33 -4.04 -11.04
N GLY A 41 8.88 -3.34 -10.07
CA GLY A 41 8.27 -2.18 -9.44
C GLY A 41 7.96 -1.09 -10.46
N ASP A 42 8.91 -0.76 -11.33
CA ASP A 42 8.73 0.25 -12.38
C ASP A 42 7.62 -0.13 -13.39
N MET A 43 7.51 -1.41 -13.75
CA MET A 43 6.39 -1.89 -14.57
C MET A 43 5.03 -1.66 -13.87
N GLY A 44 4.98 -1.85 -12.55
CA GLY A 44 3.82 -1.50 -11.74
C GLY A 44 3.61 0.02 -11.69
N GLY A 45 4.69 0.78 -11.63
CA GLY A 45 4.70 2.24 -11.64
C GLY A 45 4.03 2.85 -12.87
N GLU A 46 4.25 2.27 -14.05
CA GLU A 46 3.60 2.72 -15.29
C GLU A 46 2.06 2.69 -15.20
N ILE A 47 1.49 1.70 -14.51
CA ILE A 47 0.02 1.55 -14.36
C ILE A 47 -0.58 2.67 -13.51
N MET A 48 0.20 3.25 -12.59
CA MET A 48 -0.27 4.23 -11.62
C MET A 48 0.38 5.62 -11.78
N ASN A 49 1.06 5.85 -12.92
CA ASN A 49 1.76 7.11 -13.21
C ASN A 49 2.79 7.49 -12.12
N ALA A 50 3.50 6.48 -11.57
CA ALA A 50 4.57 6.70 -10.63
C ALA A 50 5.89 6.97 -11.37
N PRO A 51 6.77 7.84 -10.84
CA PRO A 51 8.10 8.07 -11.42
C PRO A 51 8.94 6.78 -11.44
N ALA A 52 9.78 6.62 -12.45
CA ALA A 52 10.73 5.51 -12.50
C ALA A 52 11.64 5.51 -11.26
N GLY A 53 11.92 4.32 -10.74
CA GLY A 53 12.72 4.13 -9.54
C GLY A 53 11.99 4.42 -8.22
N SER A 54 10.70 4.79 -8.25
CA SER A 54 9.92 5.09 -7.03
C SER A 54 9.10 3.91 -6.50
N VAL A 55 9.06 2.80 -7.22
CA VAL A 55 8.29 1.61 -6.84
C VAL A 55 9.22 0.42 -6.63
N VAL A 56 9.03 -0.31 -5.54
CA VAL A 56 9.78 -1.52 -5.22
C VAL A 56 8.84 -2.63 -4.82
N MET A 57 9.11 -3.84 -5.33
CA MET A 57 8.35 -5.03 -4.94
C MET A 57 8.75 -5.51 -3.55
N HIS A 58 7.76 -5.91 -2.77
CA HIS A 58 7.94 -6.45 -1.43
C HIS A 58 7.01 -7.66 -1.21
N GLN A 59 7.19 -8.40 -0.11
CA GLN A 59 6.52 -9.68 0.11
C GLN A 59 5.01 -9.58 0.29
N ASN A 60 4.52 -8.60 1.04
CA ASN A 60 3.10 -8.38 1.30
C ASN A 60 2.84 -7.02 1.97
N VAL A 61 1.59 -6.59 1.98
CA VAL A 61 1.17 -5.30 2.53
C VAL A 61 1.47 -5.14 4.02
N SER A 62 1.40 -6.21 4.81
CA SER A 62 1.66 -6.14 6.26
C SER A 62 3.12 -5.79 6.54
N ILE A 63 4.05 -6.40 5.79
CA ILE A 63 5.48 -6.09 5.89
C ILE A 63 5.76 -4.68 5.38
N ILE A 64 5.19 -4.29 4.23
CA ILE A 64 5.33 -2.93 3.69
C ILE A 64 4.91 -1.89 4.74
N GLN A 65 3.73 -2.03 5.29
CA GLN A 65 3.22 -1.09 6.29
C GLN A 65 4.03 -1.13 7.59
N SER A 66 4.56 -2.29 7.99
CA SER A 66 5.44 -2.40 9.16
C SER A 66 6.77 -1.67 8.93
N VAL A 67 7.35 -1.78 7.74
CA VAL A 67 8.57 -1.06 7.37
C VAL A 67 8.33 0.45 7.39
N ILE A 68 7.24 0.93 6.78
CA ILE A 68 6.87 2.34 6.79
C ILE A 68 6.63 2.82 8.23
N ALA A 69 5.87 2.08 9.03
CA ALA A 69 5.60 2.41 10.42
C ALA A 69 6.88 2.49 11.26
N SER A 70 7.89 1.66 10.95
CA SER A 70 9.18 1.69 11.65
C SER A 70 9.97 2.98 11.44
N ALA A 71 9.76 3.66 10.31
CA ALA A 71 10.43 4.90 9.95
C ALA A 71 9.77 6.15 10.57
N ILE A 72 8.57 6.03 11.17
CA ILE A 72 7.87 7.17 11.77
C ILE A 72 8.25 7.30 13.24
N ASP A 73 8.60 8.52 13.64
CA ASP A 73 8.83 8.87 15.04
C ASP A 73 7.53 9.33 15.70
N PHE A 74 7.07 8.55 16.68
CA PHE A 74 5.87 8.84 17.48
C PHE A 74 6.18 9.47 18.85
N SER A 75 7.42 9.84 19.14
CA SER A 75 7.82 10.44 20.41
C SER A 75 7.46 11.93 20.52
N GLY A 76 7.20 12.59 19.40
CA GLY A 76 6.88 14.00 19.31
C GLY A 76 5.37 14.32 19.43
N GLY A 77 5.02 15.61 19.26
CA GLY A 77 3.63 16.08 19.30
C GLY A 77 2.80 15.59 18.08
N ARG A 78 3.43 15.24 16.97
CA ARG A 78 2.79 14.67 15.79
C ARG A 78 2.89 13.15 15.86
N ASN A 79 1.97 12.52 16.56
CA ASN A 79 2.01 11.08 16.84
C ASN A 79 0.68 10.35 16.62
N LYS A 80 -0.31 11.03 16.02
CA LYS A 80 -1.61 10.43 15.73
C LYS A 80 -1.57 9.67 14.40
N VAL A 81 -2.19 8.48 14.40
CA VAL A 81 -2.44 7.65 13.22
C VAL A 81 -3.95 7.59 13.02
N VAL A 82 -4.44 8.01 11.87
CA VAL A 82 -5.87 8.04 11.55
C VAL A 82 -6.16 7.03 10.47
N TYR A 83 -7.07 6.08 10.74
CA TYR A 83 -7.56 5.14 9.72
C TYR A 83 -9.03 4.78 10.00
N THR A 84 -9.61 3.91 9.17
CA THR A 84 -11.03 3.55 9.26
C THR A 84 -11.24 2.12 9.72
N ASP A 85 -12.39 1.80 10.31
CA ASP A 85 -12.77 0.44 10.66
C ASP A 85 -12.99 -0.48 9.44
N GLN A 86 -12.97 0.08 8.21
CA GLN A 86 -13.03 -0.64 6.94
C GLN A 86 -11.65 -1.02 6.39
N ASN A 87 -10.56 -0.66 7.06
CA ASN A 87 -9.22 -1.08 6.68
C ASN A 87 -9.08 -2.61 6.76
N PHE A 88 -8.17 -3.17 5.96
CA PHE A 88 -7.90 -4.59 6.03
C PHE A 88 -7.31 -4.97 7.41
N PRO A 89 -7.75 -6.07 8.06
CA PRO A 89 -7.42 -6.35 9.46
C PRO A 89 -5.93 -6.33 9.81
N THR A 90 -5.07 -6.91 8.94
CA THR A 90 -3.63 -6.95 9.23
C THR A 90 -2.99 -5.56 9.21
N VAL A 91 -3.54 -4.63 8.42
CA VAL A 91 -3.14 -3.21 8.39
C VAL A 91 -3.46 -2.57 9.75
N MET A 92 -4.68 -2.77 10.24
CA MET A 92 -5.07 -2.27 11.56
C MET A 92 -4.16 -2.81 12.67
N TYR A 93 -3.81 -4.11 12.64
CA TYR A 93 -2.90 -4.70 13.63
C TYR A 93 -1.50 -4.08 13.60
N VAL A 94 -0.96 -3.78 12.42
CA VAL A 94 0.34 -3.11 12.29
C VAL A 94 0.33 -1.76 12.99
N TRP A 95 -0.72 -0.95 12.76
CA TRP A 95 -0.82 0.38 13.32
C TRP A 95 -1.18 0.37 14.80
N GLU A 96 -2.08 -0.53 15.25
CA GLU A 96 -2.34 -0.74 16.68
C GLU A 96 -1.06 -1.07 17.47
N GLY A 97 -0.17 -1.86 16.88
CA GLY A 97 1.13 -2.18 17.47
C GLY A 97 2.01 -0.96 17.74
N GLN A 98 1.80 0.15 17.03
CA GLN A 98 2.58 1.37 17.23
C GLN A 98 2.22 2.13 18.52
N ARG A 99 1.13 1.79 19.19
CA ARG A 99 0.80 2.35 20.53
C ARG A 99 1.96 2.15 21.51
N ALA A 100 2.65 1.02 21.44
CA ALA A 100 3.83 0.77 22.29
C ALA A 100 5.00 1.73 22.02
N ARG A 101 4.99 2.42 20.86
CA ARG A 101 5.99 3.42 20.45
C ARG A 101 5.50 4.86 20.64
N GLY A 102 4.34 5.05 21.24
CA GLY A 102 3.76 6.39 21.52
C GLY A 102 2.70 6.84 20.51
N ALA A 103 2.32 6.03 19.53
CA ALA A 103 1.26 6.40 18.60
C ALA A 103 -0.11 6.49 19.27
N LYS A 104 -0.84 7.55 18.98
CA LYS A 104 -2.26 7.70 19.29
C LYS A 104 -3.06 7.19 18.09
N ILE A 105 -3.85 6.14 18.27
CA ILE A 105 -4.65 5.58 17.18
C ILE A 105 -6.07 6.12 17.25
N GLU A 106 -6.49 6.73 16.16
CA GLU A 106 -7.86 7.17 15.94
C GLU A 106 -8.48 6.37 14.80
N VAL A 107 -9.55 5.65 15.11
CA VAL A 107 -10.30 4.83 14.16
C VAL A 107 -11.60 5.52 13.82
N VAL A 108 -11.76 5.96 12.58
CA VAL A 108 -12.98 6.59 12.11
C VAL A 108 -14.01 5.51 11.76
N PRO A 109 -15.17 5.49 12.44
CA PRO A 109 -16.18 4.47 12.22
C PRO A 109 -16.95 4.70 10.93
N SER A 110 -17.23 3.61 10.21
CA SER A 110 -18.18 3.57 9.11
C SER A 110 -19.62 3.49 9.60
N ASP A 111 -20.57 3.63 8.68
CA ASP A 111 -21.98 3.28 8.91
C ASP A 111 -22.28 1.79 8.64
N GLY A 112 -21.22 0.99 8.47
CA GLY A 112 -21.28 -0.42 8.08
C GLY A 112 -21.10 -0.65 6.57
N VAL A 113 -21.21 0.37 5.76
CA VAL A 113 -21.02 0.33 4.29
C VAL A 113 -20.06 1.40 3.83
N ARG A 114 -20.23 2.62 4.30
CA ARG A 114 -19.46 3.80 3.90
C ARG A 114 -18.73 4.39 5.07
N VAL A 115 -17.57 4.97 4.80
CA VAL A 115 -16.91 5.89 5.72
C VAL A 115 -17.27 7.29 5.28
N PRO A 116 -18.00 8.08 6.09
CA PRO A 116 -18.29 9.46 5.76
C PRO A 116 -16.98 10.25 5.61
N THR A 117 -16.74 10.79 4.41
CA THR A 117 -15.49 11.50 4.08
C THR A 117 -15.26 12.65 5.06
N GLU A 118 -16.30 13.41 5.39
CA GLU A 118 -16.25 14.55 6.29
C GLU A 118 -15.69 14.18 7.67
N ARG A 119 -16.13 13.05 8.24
CA ARG A 119 -15.62 12.55 9.53
C ARG A 119 -14.14 12.18 9.45
N LEU A 120 -13.71 11.61 8.34
CA LEU A 120 -12.30 11.27 8.15
C LEU A 120 -11.46 12.55 8.03
N LEU A 121 -11.94 13.56 7.29
CA LEU A 121 -11.25 14.84 7.18
C LEU A 121 -11.18 15.59 8.51
N GLU A 122 -12.24 15.54 9.32
CA GLU A 122 -12.28 16.13 10.69
C GLU A 122 -11.27 15.45 11.64
N ALA A 123 -11.07 14.13 11.50
CA ALA A 123 -10.11 13.39 12.32
C ALA A 123 -8.63 13.71 11.97
N ILE A 124 -8.37 14.23 10.76
CA ILE A 124 -7.03 14.59 10.31
C ILE A 124 -6.71 16.03 10.74
N ASP A 125 -5.77 16.19 11.66
CA ASP A 125 -5.33 17.47 12.22
C ASP A 125 -3.81 17.58 12.37
N GLU A 126 -3.33 18.62 13.02
CA GLU A 126 -1.91 18.93 13.19
C GLU A 126 -1.15 17.89 14.05
N GLU A 127 -1.86 17.09 14.87
CA GLU A 127 -1.26 15.97 15.61
C GLU A 127 -1.08 14.72 14.72
N THR A 128 -1.72 14.68 13.56
CA THR A 128 -1.69 13.52 12.67
C THR A 128 -0.31 13.35 12.02
N ALA A 129 0.33 12.22 12.27
CA ALA A 129 1.59 11.82 11.63
C ALA A 129 1.34 11.15 10.28
N ILE A 130 0.36 10.22 10.24
CA ILE A 130 0.09 9.43 9.05
C ILE A 130 -1.37 8.98 8.99
N VAL A 131 -1.88 8.85 7.75
CA VAL A 131 -3.22 8.37 7.42
C VAL A 131 -3.11 7.13 6.54
N PRO A 132 -2.97 5.92 7.12
CA PRO A 132 -2.95 4.67 6.37
C PRO A 132 -4.39 4.22 6.09
N ILE A 133 -4.86 4.37 4.86
CA ILE A 133 -6.25 4.07 4.46
C ILE A 133 -6.32 3.16 3.26
N SER A 134 -7.38 2.37 3.17
CA SER A 134 -7.73 1.63 1.96
C SER A 134 -8.37 2.55 0.93
N HIS A 135 -7.92 2.55 -0.32
CA HIS A 135 -8.58 3.29 -1.41
C HIS A 135 -9.97 2.71 -1.70
N VAL A 136 -10.06 1.38 -1.81
CA VAL A 136 -11.31 0.64 -1.90
C VAL A 136 -11.44 -0.30 -0.72
N CYS A 137 -12.53 -0.22 0.02
CA CYS A 137 -12.79 -1.05 1.18
C CYS A 137 -13.06 -2.51 0.76
N TYR A 138 -12.38 -3.46 1.40
CA TYR A 138 -12.37 -4.87 0.96
C TYR A 138 -13.69 -5.61 1.15
N GLN A 139 -14.51 -5.20 2.10
CA GLN A 139 -15.81 -5.82 2.39
C GLN A 139 -16.94 -5.20 1.60
N THR A 140 -16.95 -3.88 1.49
CA THR A 140 -18.09 -3.12 0.98
C THR A 140 -17.89 -2.61 -0.45
N CYS A 141 -16.67 -2.69 -0.96
CA CYS A 141 -16.24 -2.07 -2.23
C CYS A 141 -16.45 -0.54 -2.26
N PHE A 142 -16.62 0.09 -1.10
CA PHE A 142 -16.73 1.54 -1.02
C PHE A 142 -15.41 2.18 -1.47
N LEU A 143 -15.49 3.10 -2.42
CA LEU A 143 -14.36 3.89 -2.90
C LEU A 143 -14.25 5.16 -2.05
N GLN A 144 -13.15 5.29 -1.30
CA GLN A 144 -12.87 6.48 -0.50
C GLN A 144 -12.35 7.62 -1.37
N ASP A 145 -12.67 8.85 -1.01
CA ASP A 145 -12.20 10.06 -1.70
C ASP A 145 -10.73 10.33 -1.34
N ALA A 146 -9.83 9.61 -2.02
CA ALA A 146 -8.39 9.74 -1.80
C ALA A 146 -7.88 11.16 -2.08
N ALA A 147 -8.49 11.88 -3.04
CA ALA A 147 -8.06 13.23 -3.38
C ALA A 147 -8.36 14.22 -2.24
N ALA A 148 -9.55 14.17 -1.67
CA ALA A 148 -9.91 15.01 -0.52
C ALA A 148 -9.04 14.69 0.70
N ILE A 149 -8.75 13.40 0.95
CA ILE A 149 -7.92 12.94 2.07
C ILE A 149 -6.48 13.43 1.90
N CYS A 150 -5.89 13.27 0.71
CA CYS A 150 -4.54 13.76 0.41
C CYS A 150 -4.44 15.29 0.53
N ALA A 151 -5.46 16.02 0.07
CA ALA A 151 -5.50 17.48 0.21
C ALA A 151 -5.51 17.89 1.69
N ARG A 152 -6.40 17.29 2.50
CA ARG A 152 -6.50 17.58 3.93
C ARG A 152 -5.21 17.23 4.69
N ALA A 153 -4.65 16.06 4.44
CA ALA A 153 -3.41 15.64 5.07
C ALA A 153 -2.25 16.63 4.77
N ARG A 154 -2.16 17.07 3.52
CA ARG A 154 -1.16 18.08 3.10
C ARG A 154 -1.34 19.41 3.81
N GLU A 155 -2.56 19.89 4.01
CA GLU A 155 -2.85 21.13 4.74
C GLU A 155 -2.28 21.11 6.16
N VAL A 156 -2.37 19.98 6.85
CA VAL A 156 -1.89 19.82 8.24
C VAL A 156 -0.48 19.23 8.32
N GLY A 157 0.12 18.85 7.19
CA GLY A 157 1.46 18.25 7.13
C GLY A 157 1.51 16.79 7.58
N ALA A 158 0.40 16.05 7.49
CA ALA A 158 0.33 14.61 7.70
C ALA A 158 0.72 13.85 6.43
N LEU A 159 1.25 12.63 6.58
CA LEU A 159 1.53 11.72 5.46
C LEU A 159 0.30 10.86 5.14
N VAL A 160 0.12 10.52 3.86
CA VAL A 160 -0.89 9.55 3.42
C VAL A 160 -0.22 8.30 2.88
N LEU A 161 -0.61 7.14 3.43
CA LEU A 161 -0.28 5.83 2.89
C LEU A 161 -1.57 5.19 2.34
N LEU A 162 -1.72 5.21 1.02
CA LEU A 162 -2.90 4.69 0.35
C LEU A 162 -2.73 3.21 0.01
N ASP A 163 -3.56 2.35 0.60
CA ASP A 163 -3.63 0.93 0.26
C ASP A 163 -4.49 0.74 -1.00
N THR A 164 -3.84 0.46 -2.11
CA THR A 164 -4.46 0.25 -3.43
C THR A 164 -4.70 -1.22 -3.75
N TYR A 165 -4.61 -2.11 -2.77
CA TYR A 165 -4.72 -3.56 -2.98
C TYR A 165 -6.02 -3.98 -3.67
N GLN A 166 -7.12 -3.25 -3.42
CA GLN A 166 -8.43 -3.50 -4.03
C GLN A 166 -8.72 -2.60 -5.23
N SER A 167 -7.98 -1.53 -5.45
CA SER A 167 -8.27 -0.56 -6.52
C SER A 167 -7.36 -0.70 -7.73
N LEU A 168 -6.07 -0.99 -7.54
CA LEU A 168 -5.12 -1.06 -8.64
C LEU A 168 -5.49 -2.18 -9.63
N GLY A 169 -5.71 -1.80 -10.89
CA GLY A 169 -6.20 -2.68 -11.94
C GLY A 169 -7.72 -2.66 -12.15
N THR A 170 -8.49 -1.96 -11.30
CA THR A 170 -9.97 -1.79 -11.47
C THR A 170 -10.42 -0.35 -11.44
N VAL A 171 -9.74 0.48 -10.67
CA VAL A 171 -10.00 1.91 -10.59
C VAL A 171 -8.74 2.63 -11.08
N PRO A 172 -8.86 3.69 -11.88
CA PRO A 172 -7.71 4.52 -12.22
C PRO A 172 -7.03 5.06 -10.96
N VAL A 173 -5.72 4.84 -10.85
CA VAL A 173 -4.88 5.37 -9.77
C VAL A 173 -3.76 6.17 -10.41
N ASP A 174 -3.78 7.48 -10.24
CA ASP A 174 -2.71 8.37 -10.67
C ASP A 174 -2.09 9.00 -9.43
N VAL A 175 -0.92 8.51 -9.04
CA VAL A 175 -0.27 8.94 -7.78
C VAL A 175 0.19 10.39 -7.82
N GLN A 176 0.54 10.90 -9.02
CA GLN A 176 0.95 12.29 -9.17
C GLN A 176 -0.25 13.24 -9.09
N ALA A 177 -1.37 12.90 -9.73
CA ALA A 177 -2.60 13.69 -9.66
C ALA A 177 -3.19 13.69 -8.24
N LEU A 178 -3.16 12.56 -7.53
CA LEU A 178 -3.59 12.47 -6.13
C LEU A 178 -2.65 13.23 -5.20
N GLY A 179 -1.37 13.34 -5.56
CA GLY A 179 -0.33 13.91 -4.71
C GLY A 179 -0.18 13.13 -3.40
N VAL A 180 -0.36 11.82 -3.45
CA VAL A 180 -0.21 10.91 -2.31
C VAL A 180 1.28 10.72 -2.00
N ASP A 181 1.63 10.60 -0.71
CA ASP A 181 3.02 10.43 -0.29
C ASP A 181 3.54 9.02 -0.54
N MET A 182 2.71 8.03 -0.24
CA MET A 182 3.06 6.61 -0.37
C MET A 182 1.83 5.80 -0.78
N ILE A 183 2.08 4.76 -1.57
CA ILE A 183 1.08 3.72 -1.80
C ILE A 183 1.62 2.35 -1.44
N CYS A 184 0.74 1.44 -1.09
CA CYS A 184 1.03 0.01 -1.05
C CYS A 184 -0.10 -0.75 -1.73
N GLY A 185 0.22 -1.92 -2.25
CA GLY A 185 -0.76 -2.73 -2.97
C GLY A 185 -0.19 -4.11 -3.27
N GLY A 186 -0.77 -4.81 -4.23
CA GLY A 186 -0.27 -6.11 -4.65
C GLY A 186 -0.91 -6.58 -5.94
N SER A 187 -0.17 -7.38 -6.67
CA SER A 187 -0.59 -7.88 -7.99
C SER A 187 -1.55 -9.06 -7.91
N VAL A 188 -1.70 -9.71 -6.76
CA VAL A 188 -2.40 -10.99 -6.61
C VAL A 188 -3.90 -10.93 -6.90
N LYS A 189 -4.53 -9.75 -6.80
CA LYS A 189 -5.96 -9.57 -7.05
C LYS A 189 -6.24 -9.22 -8.50
N TRP A 190 -6.33 -7.96 -8.83
CA TRP A 190 -6.81 -7.48 -10.12
C TRP A 190 -5.74 -7.49 -11.22
N LEU A 191 -4.47 -7.40 -10.84
CA LEU A 191 -3.36 -7.54 -11.79
C LEU A 191 -2.98 -9.00 -12.07
N CYS A 192 -3.72 -9.98 -11.47
CA CYS A 192 -3.62 -11.40 -11.72
C CYS A 192 -2.23 -12.00 -11.48
N GLY A 193 -1.44 -11.38 -10.61
CA GLY A 193 -0.12 -11.86 -10.21
C GLY A 193 -0.16 -13.07 -9.28
N GLY A 194 1.01 -13.54 -8.87
CA GLY A 194 1.15 -14.60 -7.88
C GLY A 194 1.09 -14.09 -6.45
N PRO A 195 0.90 -15.01 -5.46
CA PRO A 195 1.16 -14.67 -4.07
C PRO A 195 2.64 -14.30 -3.89
N GLY A 196 2.91 -13.32 -3.02
CA GLY A 196 4.26 -12.82 -2.75
C GLY A 196 4.71 -11.67 -3.64
N ALA A 197 3.79 -11.07 -4.40
CA ALA A 197 4.05 -9.90 -5.24
C ALA A 197 2.96 -8.83 -5.04
#